data_f1d4a187123135e7b5a602befef56429
#
_entry.id   f1d4a187123135e7b5a602befef56429
#
_cell.length_a   1.000
_cell.length_b   1.000
_cell.length_c   1.000
_cell.angle_alpha   90.00
_cell.angle_beta   90.00
_cell.angle_gamma   90.00
#
_symmetry.space_group_name_H-M   'P 1'
#
loop_
_entity.id
_entity.type
_entity.pdbx_description
1 polymer ?
#
loop_
_entity_poly.entity_id
_entity_poly.type
_entity_poly.pdbx_seq_one_letter_code
_entity_poly.pdbx_strand_id
1 'polypeptide(L)'
;MRAFNDFEERNLKFLVNHNVKFTQVEVTPTGLKKSILDATAPMRTYFIEQNYHDYQQQIQGPQNKVVKDAVILTESSCYKTHASFYRPLTKKGDPRMWIYNLGAFTTGNDIYVLFILNDILYTINITRIDIEKAYNSVLSNPIKEILGDIY
;
A
#
# COMPACT_ATOMS: atom_id res chain seq x y z
N MET A 1 -10.53 10.74 -1.19
CA MET A 1 -10.68 9.34 -1.69
C MET A 1 -12.16 9.09 -1.99
N ARG A 2 -12.44 8.42 -3.10
CA ARG A 2 -13.81 8.01 -3.41
C ARG A 2 -14.36 7.04 -2.36
N ALA A 3 -15.68 6.87 -2.33
CA ALA A 3 -16.31 5.88 -1.48
C ALA A 3 -15.94 4.45 -1.92
N PHE A 4 -15.89 3.53 -0.96
CA PHE A 4 -15.68 2.12 -1.26
C PHE A 4 -16.95 1.50 -1.84
N ASN A 5 -16.78 0.58 -2.80
CA ASN A 5 -17.88 -0.26 -3.25
C ASN A 5 -18.00 -1.50 -2.33
N ASP A 6 -19.03 -2.30 -2.54
CA ASP A 6 -19.30 -3.46 -1.67
C ASP A 6 -18.17 -4.50 -1.69
N PHE A 7 -17.55 -4.70 -2.85
CA PHE A 7 -16.41 -5.61 -3.00
C PHE A 7 -15.21 -5.15 -2.16
N GLU A 8 -14.88 -3.86 -2.26
CA GLU A 8 -13.79 -3.27 -1.49
C GLU A 8 -14.08 -3.30 0.01
N GLU A 9 -15.31 -2.98 0.43
CA GLU A 9 -15.70 -3.04 1.84
C GLU A 9 -15.59 -4.45 2.40
N ARG A 10 -15.97 -5.47 1.63
CA ARG A 10 -15.82 -6.86 2.05
C ARG A 10 -14.34 -7.21 2.26
N ASN A 11 -13.45 -6.77 1.37
CA ASN A 11 -12.01 -6.96 1.55
C ASN A 11 -11.50 -6.28 2.82
N LEU A 12 -11.91 -5.04 3.05
CA LEU A 12 -11.48 -4.30 4.25
C LEU A 12 -11.97 -4.98 5.53
N LYS A 13 -13.22 -5.44 5.53
CA LYS A 13 -13.80 -6.15 6.68
C LYS A 13 -13.05 -7.45 6.95
N PHE A 14 -12.70 -8.20 5.91
CA PHE A 14 -11.91 -9.42 6.06
C PHE A 14 -10.57 -9.12 6.72
N LEU A 15 -9.86 -8.07 6.26
CA LEU A 15 -8.57 -7.70 6.82
C LEU A 15 -8.68 -7.29 8.28
N VAL A 16 -9.69 -6.49 8.64
CA VAL A 16 -9.94 -6.11 10.04
C VAL A 16 -10.19 -7.35 10.90
N ASN A 17 -11.03 -8.26 10.44
CA ASN A 17 -11.37 -9.48 11.17
C ASN A 17 -10.18 -10.44 11.28
N HIS A 18 -9.18 -10.29 10.39
CA HIS A 18 -7.96 -11.09 10.38
C HIS A 18 -6.81 -10.40 11.13
N ASN A 19 -7.09 -9.36 11.89
CA ASN A 19 -6.13 -8.61 12.70
C ASN A 19 -5.01 -7.93 11.89
N VAL A 20 -5.25 -7.61 10.64
CA VAL A 20 -4.31 -6.86 9.83
C VAL A 20 -4.42 -5.37 10.17
N LYS A 21 -3.30 -4.75 10.53
CA LYS A 21 -3.21 -3.29 10.68
C LYS A 21 -2.80 -2.71 9.33
N PHE A 22 -3.61 -1.85 8.77
CA PHE A 22 -3.39 -1.33 7.43
C PHE A 22 -3.83 0.13 7.30
N THR A 23 -3.41 0.74 6.21
CA THR A 23 -3.95 2.00 5.70
C THR A 23 -4.36 1.80 4.25
N GLN A 24 -5.09 2.74 3.67
CA GLN A 24 -5.53 2.63 2.29
C GLN A 24 -5.22 3.89 1.49
N VAL A 25 -5.09 3.72 0.19
CA VAL A 25 -4.83 4.81 -0.74
C VAL A 25 -5.51 4.54 -2.07
N GLU A 26 -6.08 5.60 -2.64
CA GLU A 26 -6.62 5.55 -4.01
C GLU A 26 -5.53 5.97 -4.99
N VAL A 27 -5.33 5.18 -6.04
CA VAL A 27 -4.42 5.55 -7.13
C VAL A 27 -5.23 6.34 -8.16
N THR A 28 -5.16 7.66 -8.10
CA THR A 28 -5.87 8.53 -9.05
C THR A 28 -5.25 8.41 -10.45
N PRO A 29 -6.00 8.71 -11.53
CA PRO A 29 -5.43 8.71 -12.87
C PRO A 29 -4.21 9.64 -13.01
N THR A 30 -4.25 10.80 -12.38
CA THR A 30 -3.12 11.74 -12.38
C THR A 30 -1.93 11.18 -11.62
N GLY A 31 -2.17 10.61 -10.44
CA GLY A 31 -1.12 9.97 -9.64
C GLY A 31 -0.49 8.79 -10.38
N LEU A 32 -1.30 7.96 -11.02
CA LEU A 32 -0.82 6.84 -11.81
C LEU A 32 0.09 7.30 -12.95
N LYS A 33 -0.33 8.34 -13.68
CA LYS A 33 0.45 8.91 -14.79
C LYS A 33 1.78 9.48 -14.33
N LYS A 34 1.82 10.12 -13.16
CA LYS A 34 3.03 10.76 -12.61
C LYS A 34 3.86 9.85 -11.73
N SER A 35 3.40 8.63 -11.47
CA SER A 35 4.02 7.70 -10.52
C SER A 35 4.19 8.33 -9.13
N ILE A 36 3.13 8.94 -8.63
CA ILE A 36 3.12 9.63 -7.34
C ILE A 36 1.82 9.30 -6.61
N LEU A 37 1.94 8.99 -5.33
CA LEU A 37 0.82 8.89 -4.40
C LEU A 37 1.01 9.95 -3.31
N ASP A 38 -0.05 10.67 -3.00
CA ASP A 38 -0.04 11.59 -1.86
C ASP A 38 -0.05 10.76 -0.57
N ALA A 39 0.90 11.02 0.31
CA ALA A 39 0.92 10.42 1.63
C ALA A 39 -0.04 11.20 2.53
N THR A 40 -1.28 10.76 2.60
CA THR A 40 -2.33 11.39 3.38
C THR A 40 -2.03 11.37 4.88
N ALA A 41 -2.74 12.20 5.66
CA ALA A 41 -2.55 12.23 7.11
C ALA A 41 -2.77 10.84 7.75
N PRO A 42 -3.82 10.07 7.43
CA PRO A 42 -3.97 8.72 7.97
C PRO A 42 -2.81 7.78 7.61
N MET A 43 -2.30 7.86 6.39
CA MET A 43 -1.15 7.05 5.97
C MET A 43 0.11 7.41 6.75
N ARG A 44 0.39 8.72 6.92
CA ARG A 44 1.54 9.18 7.70
C ARG A 44 1.47 8.72 9.15
N THR A 45 0.29 8.82 9.76
CA THR A 45 0.05 8.34 11.13
C THR A 45 0.29 6.84 11.23
N TYR A 46 -0.22 6.08 10.27
CA TYR A 46 -0.02 4.64 10.22
C TYR A 46 1.47 4.28 10.18
N PHE A 47 2.25 4.95 9.32
CA PHE A 47 3.68 4.67 9.21
C PHE A 47 4.45 4.98 10.49
N ILE A 48 4.05 6.03 11.22
CA ILE A 48 4.65 6.36 12.52
C ILE A 48 4.28 5.29 13.55
N GLU A 49 3.01 4.89 13.63
CA GLU A 49 2.55 3.87 14.56
C GLU A 49 3.22 2.51 14.34
N GLN A 50 3.54 2.18 13.07
CA GLN A 50 4.25 0.97 12.73
C GLN A 50 5.76 1.09 12.86
N ASN A 51 6.26 2.23 13.31
CA ASN A 51 7.69 2.53 13.41
C ASN A 51 8.42 2.28 12.08
N TYR A 52 7.79 2.72 10.99
CA TYR A 52 8.24 2.42 9.63
C TYR A 52 8.86 3.63 8.94
N HIS A 53 8.18 4.78 8.94
CA HIS A 53 8.66 6.00 8.31
C HIS A 53 8.02 7.23 8.95
N ASP A 54 8.83 8.27 9.19
CA ASP A 54 8.37 9.55 9.72
C ASP A 54 8.75 10.68 8.77
N TYR A 55 7.77 11.15 7.99
CA TYR A 55 7.98 12.27 7.07
C TYR A 55 8.37 13.57 7.77
N GLN A 56 7.99 13.76 9.03
CA GLN A 56 8.34 14.98 9.77
C GLN A 56 9.85 15.09 10.02
N GLN A 57 10.52 13.93 10.11
CA GLN A 57 11.97 13.86 10.28
C GLN A 57 12.70 13.89 8.94
N GLN A 58 12.01 13.76 7.83
CA GLN A 58 12.60 13.69 6.52
C GLN A 58 12.86 15.08 5.96
N ILE A 59 14.09 15.32 5.51
CA ILE A 59 14.49 16.58 4.89
C ILE A 59 13.93 16.64 3.47
N GLN A 60 13.45 17.82 3.06
CA GLN A 60 12.95 18.05 1.70
C GLN A 60 14.05 17.88 0.66
N GLY A 61 13.66 17.45 -0.54
CA GLY A 61 14.55 17.34 -1.68
C GLY A 61 14.71 15.90 -2.17
N PRO A 62 14.91 15.70 -3.48
CA PRO A 62 15.05 14.38 -4.07
C PRO A 62 16.27 13.61 -3.59
N GLN A 63 17.34 14.31 -3.18
CA GLN A 63 18.54 13.68 -2.63
C GLN A 63 18.30 13.04 -1.25
N ASN A 64 17.20 13.37 -0.60
CA ASN A 64 16.83 12.82 0.71
C ASN A 64 15.72 11.77 0.60
N LYS A 65 15.44 11.29 -0.61
CA LYS A 65 14.49 10.20 -0.84
C LYS A 65 14.92 8.96 -0.07
N VAL A 66 13.96 8.33 0.58
CA VAL A 66 14.17 7.05 1.28
C VAL A 66 13.56 5.94 0.42
N VAL A 67 14.32 4.88 0.17
CA VAL A 67 13.86 3.72 -0.60
C VAL A 67 13.88 2.50 0.31
N LYS A 68 12.77 1.78 0.36
CA LYS A 68 12.60 0.60 1.20
C LYS A 68 12.01 -0.56 0.39
N ASP A 69 12.22 -1.78 0.88
CA ASP A 69 11.66 -2.96 0.25
C ASP A 69 10.13 -2.96 0.33
N ALA A 70 9.50 -3.37 -0.76
CA ALA A 70 8.04 -3.47 -0.86
C ALA A 70 7.65 -4.71 -1.65
N VAL A 71 6.42 -5.15 -1.47
CA VAL A 71 5.84 -6.30 -2.16
C VAL A 71 4.47 -5.94 -2.67
N ILE A 72 4.23 -6.17 -3.98
CA ILE A 72 2.89 -6.12 -4.55
C ILE A 72 2.34 -7.55 -4.49
N LEU A 73 1.31 -7.74 -3.67
CA LEU A 73 0.77 -9.06 -3.36
C LEU A 73 -0.50 -9.29 -4.16
N THR A 74 -0.53 -10.38 -4.92
CA THR A 74 -1.72 -10.82 -5.65
C THR A 74 -2.04 -12.28 -5.31
N GLU A 75 -3.16 -12.80 -5.80
CA GLU A 75 -3.51 -14.21 -5.63
C GLU A 75 -2.55 -15.15 -6.36
N SER A 76 -1.75 -14.63 -7.29
CA SER A 76 -0.83 -15.47 -8.10
C SER A 76 0.64 -15.09 -7.96
N SER A 77 0.96 -13.95 -7.35
CA SER A 77 2.35 -13.49 -7.26
C SER A 77 2.65 -12.72 -5.97
N CYS A 78 3.89 -12.87 -5.53
CA CYS A 78 4.51 -12.06 -4.49
C CYS A 78 5.59 -11.24 -5.21
N TYR A 79 5.20 -10.11 -5.77
CA TYR A 79 6.08 -9.31 -6.62
C TYR A 79 6.96 -8.41 -5.76
N LYS A 80 8.24 -8.74 -5.66
CA LYS A 80 9.21 -7.97 -4.89
C LYS A 80 9.62 -6.72 -5.64
N THR A 81 9.55 -5.58 -4.98
CA THR A 81 9.83 -4.27 -5.54
C THR A 81 10.36 -3.32 -4.46
N HIS A 82 10.29 -2.03 -4.71
CA HIS A 82 10.70 -0.99 -3.78
C HIS A 82 9.63 0.08 -3.68
N ALA A 83 9.57 0.72 -2.51
CA ALA A 83 8.80 1.94 -2.31
C ALA A 83 9.76 3.09 -2.07
N SER A 84 9.43 4.27 -2.58
CA SER A 84 10.17 5.50 -2.32
C SER A 84 9.31 6.48 -1.55
N PHE A 85 9.93 7.19 -0.60
CA PHE A 85 9.29 8.17 0.26
C PHE A 85 10.08 9.45 0.18
N TYR A 86 9.42 10.57 -0.13
CA TYR A 86 10.13 11.83 -0.24
C TYR A 86 9.23 13.03 -0.01
N ARG A 87 9.87 14.16 0.26
CA ARG A 87 9.25 15.46 0.37
C ARG A 87 9.87 16.37 -0.68
N PRO A 88 9.09 16.85 -1.69
CA PRO A 88 9.66 17.71 -2.73
C PRO A 88 10.10 19.05 -2.16
N LEU A 89 10.98 19.73 -2.88
CA LEU A 89 11.41 21.10 -2.52
C LEU A 89 10.29 22.12 -2.71
N THR A 90 9.32 21.80 -3.57
CA THR A 90 8.16 22.65 -3.86
C THR A 90 6.96 22.24 -3.00
N LYS A 91 5.83 22.98 -3.12
CA LYS A 91 4.56 22.66 -2.44
C LYS A 91 4.72 22.41 -0.94
N LYS A 92 5.61 23.18 -0.28
CA LYS A 92 5.89 23.08 1.15
C LYS A 92 6.36 21.68 1.58
N GLY A 93 6.88 20.89 0.64
CA GLY A 93 7.36 19.55 0.94
C GLY A 93 6.25 18.56 1.23
N ASP A 94 5.13 18.63 0.54
CA ASP A 94 4.01 17.69 0.72
C ASP A 94 4.51 16.25 0.62
N PRO A 95 4.27 15.41 1.65
CA PRO A 95 4.76 14.03 1.67
C PRO A 95 4.21 13.21 0.50
N ARG A 96 5.10 12.46 -0.14
CA ARG A 96 4.77 11.63 -1.30
C ARG A 96 5.43 10.27 -1.20
N MET A 97 4.86 9.31 -1.89
CA MET A 97 5.42 7.98 -2.02
C MET A 97 5.14 7.42 -3.41
N TRP A 98 5.83 6.35 -3.74
CA TRP A 98 5.52 5.53 -4.90
C TRP A 98 6.03 4.11 -4.69
N ILE A 99 5.31 3.13 -5.24
CA ILE A 99 5.73 1.73 -5.26
C ILE A 99 6.09 1.39 -6.71
N TYR A 100 7.32 1.00 -6.94
CA TYR A 100 7.82 0.75 -8.30
C TYR A 100 7.03 -0.39 -8.95
N ASN A 101 6.68 -0.21 -10.22
CA ASN A 101 5.87 -1.12 -11.04
C ASN A 101 4.42 -1.26 -10.61
N LEU A 102 3.95 -0.45 -9.67
CA LEU A 102 2.55 -0.48 -9.24
C LEU A 102 1.61 -0.26 -10.43
N GLY A 103 1.99 0.57 -11.40
CA GLY A 103 1.20 0.87 -12.59
C GLY A 103 0.82 -0.38 -13.39
N ALA A 104 1.67 -1.40 -13.41
CA ALA A 104 1.39 -2.65 -14.13
C ALA A 104 0.22 -3.45 -13.52
N PHE A 105 -0.15 -3.16 -12.27
CA PHE A 105 -1.21 -3.85 -11.52
C PHE A 105 -2.43 -2.96 -11.31
N THR A 106 -2.45 -1.76 -11.89
CA THR A 106 -3.38 -0.70 -11.49
C THR A 106 -4.14 -0.13 -12.68
N THR A 107 -5.43 0.10 -12.48
CA THR A 107 -6.23 0.99 -13.31
C THR A 107 -6.59 2.20 -12.45
N GLY A 108 -6.72 3.39 -13.05
CA GLY A 108 -7.04 4.61 -12.32
C GLY A 108 -8.27 4.47 -11.44
N ASN A 109 -8.18 5.02 -10.25
CA ASN A 109 -9.15 4.95 -9.15
C ASN A 109 -9.19 3.61 -8.41
N ASP A 110 -8.28 2.68 -8.70
CA ASP A 110 -8.11 1.49 -7.87
C ASP A 110 -7.68 1.90 -6.47
N ILE A 111 -8.18 1.19 -5.46
CA ILE A 111 -7.81 1.39 -4.07
C ILE A 111 -6.92 0.25 -3.62
N TYR A 112 -5.82 0.60 -2.99
CA TYR A 112 -4.87 -0.33 -2.39
C TYR A 112 -4.92 -0.25 -0.87
N VAL A 113 -4.72 -1.38 -0.22
CA VAL A 113 -4.32 -1.40 1.19
C VAL A 113 -2.80 -1.51 1.26
N LEU A 114 -2.24 -0.85 2.27
CA LEU A 114 -0.81 -0.92 2.59
C LEU A 114 -0.70 -1.46 4.01
N PHE A 115 0.17 -2.43 4.23
CA PHE A 115 0.45 -2.90 5.59
C PHE A 115 1.92 -3.27 5.74
N ILE A 116 2.41 -3.12 6.96
CA ILE A 116 3.81 -3.39 7.30
C ILE A 116 3.88 -4.71 8.03
N LEU A 117 4.77 -5.59 7.56
CA LEU A 117 5.05 -6.86 8.22
C LEU A 117 6.56 -7.11 8.13
N ASN A 118 7.23 -7.27 9.28
CA ASN A 118 8.67 -7.46 9.35
C ASN A 118 9.46 -6.37 8.60
N ASP A 119 9.03 -5.13 8.78
CA ASP A 119 9.65 -3.93 8.17
C ASP A 119 9.59 -3.91 6.63
N ILE A 120 8.71 -4.68 6.03
CA ILE A 120 8.44 -4.70 4.60
C ILE A 120 7.04 -4.14 4.35
N LEU A 121 6.93 -3.28 3.34
CA LEU A 121 5.65 -2.72 2.93
C LEU A 121 4.98 -3.67 1.94
N TYR A 122 3.83 -4.22 2.33
CA TYR A 122 2.98 -5.01 1.46
C TYR A 122 1.83 -4.17 0.94
N THR A 123 1.43 -4.41 -0.29
CA THR A 123 0.24 -3.77 -0.85
C THR A 123 -0.63 -4.76 -1.61
N ILE A 124 -1.94 -4.58 -1.50
CA ILE A 124 -2.94 -5.41 -2.20
C ILE A 124 -3.96 -4.48 -2.84
N ASN A 125 -4.25 -4.71 -4.12
CA ASN A 125 -5.31 -4.00 -4.84
C ASN A 125 -6.67 -4.55 -4.43
N ILE A 126 -7.36 -3.87 -3.52
CA ILE A 126 -8.65 -4.35 -3.00
C ILE A 126 -9.81 -4.10 -3.96
N THR A 127 -9.59 -3.35 -5.03
CA THR A 127 -10.58 -3.15 -6.10
C THR A 127 -10.65 -4.36 -7.01
N ARG A 128 -9.53 -5.08 -7.19
CA ARG A 128 -9.40 -6.16 -8.18
C ARG A 128 -9.27 -7.56 -7.60
N ILE A 129 -8.81 -7.68 -6.35
CA ILE A 129 -8.47 -8.97 -5.74
C ILE A 129 -9.49 -9.31 -4.67
N ASP A 130 -10.05 -10.53 -4.73
CA ASP A 130 -10.91 -11.07 -3.68
C ASP A 130 -10.03 -11.74 -2.62
N ILE A 131 -9.73 -11.01 -1.55
CA ILE A 131 -8.77 -11.44 -0.53
C ILE A 131 -9.29 -12.66 0.23
N GLU A 132 -10.56 -12.65 0.65
CA GLU A 132 -11.15 -13.75 1.39
C GLU A 132 -11.14 -15.05 0.58
N LYS A 133 -11.51 -14.95 -0.70
CA LYS A 133 -11.49 -16.10 -1.61
C LYS A 133 -10.09 -16.67 -1.75
N ALA A 134 -9.09 -15.84 -1.92
CA ALA A 134 -7.69 -16.27 -2.02
C ALA A 134 -7.23 -16.93 -0.72
N TYR A 135 -7.53 -16.31 0.41
CA TYR A 135 -7.14 -16.84 1.73
C TYR A 135 -7.76 -18.19 2.03
N ASN A 136 -9.03 -18.39 1.66
CA ASN A 136 -9.77 -19.62 1.92
C ASN A 136 -9.59 -20.68 0.83
N SER A 137 -8.78 -20.41 -0.19
CA SER A 137 -8.49 -21.39 -1.25
C SER A 137 -7.79 -22.62 -0.66
N VAL A 138 -8.11 -23.80 -1.18
CA VAL A 138 -7.40 -25.03 -0.82
C VAL A 138 -5.97 -25.05 -1.42
N LEU A 139 -5.76 -24.25 -2.47
CA LEU A 139 -4.43 -24.13 -3.09
C LEU A 139 -3.60 -23.09 -2.36
N SER A 140 -2.32 -23.39 -2.18
CA SER A 140 -1.38 -22.42 -1.66
C SER A 140 -1.26 -21.22 -2.61
N ASN A 141 -1.23 -20.01 -2.06
CA ASN A 141 -1.07 -18.78 -2.82
C ASN A 141 -0.42 -17.69 -1.95
N PRO A 142 0.14 -16.64 -2.58
CA PRO A 142 0.87 -15.60 -1.85
C PRO A 142 0.05 -14.90 -0.76
N ILE A 143 -1.22 -14.59 -1.03
CA ILE A 143 -2.09 -13.93 -0.04
C ILE A 143 -2.28 -14.82 1.18
N LYS A 144 -2.59 -16.09 0.97
CA LYS A 144 -2.78 -17.06 2.05
C LYS A 144 -1.50 -17.20 2.89
N GLU A 145 -0.35 -17.28 2.23
CA GLU A 145 0.93 -17.44 2.92
C GLU A 145 1.25 -16.21 3.78
N ILE A 146 1.14 -15.01 3.22
CA ILE A 146 1.50 -13.78 3.95
C ILE A 146 0.50 -13.49 5.06
N LEU A 147 -0.80 -13.53 4.78
CA LEU A 147 -1.81 -13.24 5.81
C LEU A 147 -1.88 -14.33 6.87
N GLY A 148 -1.51 -15.56 6.55
CA GLY A 148 -1.44 -16.66 7.50
C GLY A 148 -0.37 -16.44 8.58
N ASP A 149 0.62 -15.58 8.34
CA ASP A 149 1.67 -15.25 9.31
C ASP A 149 1.24 -14.14 10.29
N ILE A 150 0.05 -13.59 10.12
CA ILE A 150 -0.48 -12.50 10.96
C ILE A 150 -1.47 -13.09 11.98
N TYR A 151 -1.27 -12.73 13.25
CA TYR A 151 -2.10 -13.21 14.37
C TYR A 151 -2.89 -12.09 15.02
#